data_b00f06e61d328a243486faec85ccac3b
#
_entry.id   b00f06e61d328a243486faec85ccac3b
#
_cell.length_a   1.000
_cell.length_b   1.000
_cell.length_c   1.000
_cell.angle_alpha   90.00
_cell.angle_beta   90.00
_cell.angle_gamma   90.00
#
_symmetry.space_group_name_H-M   'P 1'
#
loop_
_entity.id
_entity.type
_entity.pdbx_description
1 polymer ?
#
loop_
_entity_poly.entity_id
_entity_poly.type
_entity_poly.pdbx_seq_one_letter_code
_entity_poly.pdbx_strand_id
1 'polypeptide(L)'
;MALKLFQFRQSASSLKMLISVLICFSPAVQSELYLHEGPNGERMISDRPVPGYVLLTKRDTLTNAGDFLADRPVDPGSPAEFKVHIRNASLKYMVDPDLVEAIIQVESNFRSDAVSHSGATGLMQLMPGTARDLDVIDRYNPRDNIHGGVKYISELMKRFENNMTLAIAAYNAGPAAVEKHNGVPPNAETPRYVEKVIKAYHDLKIADFGAD
;
A
#
# COMPACT_ATOMS: atom_id res chain seq x y z
N MET A 1 -41.23 20.53 17.53
CA MET A 1 -40.40 21.27 18.50
C MET A 1 -39.18 21.82 17.75
N ALA A 2 -38.87 23.07 17.91
CA ALA A 2 -38.34 24.09 17.02
C ALA A 2 -37.06 23.76 16.22
N LEU A 3 -37.15 24.00 14.92
CA LEU A 3 -36.03 24.18 14.00
C LEU A 3 -35.32 25.50 14.31
N LYS A 4 -34.02 25.50 14.54
CA LYS A 4 -33.19 26.72 14.45
C LYS A 4 -32.56 26.80 13.09
N LEU A 5 -33.07 27.70 12.25
CA LEU A 5 -32.41 28.16 11.03
C LEU A 5 -31.26 29.09 11.39
N PHE A 6 -30.06 28.77 10.94
CA PHE A 6 -28.96 29.73 10.89
C PHE A 6 -28.90 30.33 9.49
N GLN A 7 -29.23 31.62 9.38
CA GLN A 7 -29.04 32.40 8.16
C GLN A 7 -27.65 33.02 8.16
N PHE A 8 -26.85 32.68 7.16
CA PHE A 8 -25.64 33.41 6.83
C PHE A 8 -25.92 34.40 5.68
N ARG A 9 -25.60 35.66 5.94
CA ARG A 9 -25.77 36.80 5.02
C ARG A 9 -24.65 36.75 3.99
N GLN A 10 -25.01 36.69 2.71
CA GLN A 10 -24.08 36.73 1.58
C GLN A 10 -23.66 38.16 1.24
N SER A 11 -22.36 38.37 1.04
CA SER A 11 -21.78 39.48 0.27
C SER A 11 -21.39 38.93 -1.11
N ALA A 12 -21.74 39.73 -2.13
CA ALA A 12 -21.66 39.35 -3.52
C ALA A 12 -20.22 39.30 -4.04
N SER A 13 -19.87 38.20 -4.65
CA SER A 13 -19.09 37.99 -5.91
C SER A 13 -18.37 36.61 -5.85
N SER A 14 -18.92 35.69 -6.56
CA SER A 14 -18.32 34.52 -7.21
C SER A 14 -19.27 33.35 -7.17
N LEU A 15 -19.70 32.96 -8.35
CA LEU A 15 -20.51 31.76 -8.62
C LEU A 15 -19.76 30.52 -8.17
N LYS A 16 -20.01 30.08 -6.97
CA LYS A 16 -19.59 28.74 -6.48
C LYS A 16 -20.84 27.91 -6.26
N MET A 17 -20.91 26.86 -7.02
CA MET A 17 -21.89 25.79 -6.99
C MET A 17 -22.06 25.27 -5.55
N LEU A 18 -23.22 25.55 -4.96
CA LEU A 18 -23.59 25.04 -3.62
C LEU A 18 -23.97 23.57 -3.75
N ILE A 19 -23.12 22.68 -3.31
CA ILE A 19 -23.50 21.29 -3.00
C ILE A 19 -24.13 21.35 -1.61
N SER A 20 -25.46 21.34 -1.56
CA SER A 20 -26.21 21.17 -0.30
C SER A 20 -26.09 19.72 0.14
N VAL A 21 -25.20 19.45 1.11
CA VAL A 21 -25.20 18.18 1.83
C VAL A 21 -26.33 18.23 2.85
N LEU A 22 -27.44 17.61 2.51
CA LEU A 22 -28.55 17.38 3.44
C LEU A 22 -28.17 16.16 4.31
N ILE A 23 -27.60 16.40 5.49
CA ILE A 23 -27.41 15.35 6.48
C ILE A 23 -28.74 15.11 7.20
N CYS A 24 -29.53 14.19 6.68
CA CYS A 24 -30.65 13.61 7.41
C CYS A 24 -30.10 12.56 8.38
N PHE A 25 -30.11 12.86 9.67
CA PHE A 25 -29.96 11.83 10.70
C PHE A 25 -31.27 11.00 10.74
N SER A 26 -31.28 9.88 10.02
CA SER A 26 -32.24 8.80 10.23
C SER A 26 -31.56 7.65 10.99
N PRO A 27 -32.30 6.92 11.85
CA PRO A 27 -31.70 5.85 12.65
C PRO A 27 -31.20 4.75 11.72
N ALA A 28 -29.94 4.38 11.88
CA ALA A 28 -29.25 3.19 11.37
C ALA A 28 -29.82 2.63 10.07
N VAL A 29 -29.63 3.34 8.96
CA VAL A 29 -29.66 2.70 7.65
C VAL A 29 -28.34 1.94 7.53
N GLN A 30 -28.41 0.63 7.70
CA GLN A 30 -27.33 -0.27 7.28
C GLN A 30 -27.13 -0.04 5.78
N SER A 31 -26.11 0.72 5.41
CA SER A 31 -25.76 0.91 4.01
C SER A 31 -25.10 -0.37 3.51
N GLU A 32 -25.83 -1.10 2.70
CA GLU A 32 -25.29 -2.24 1.97
C GLU A 32 -24.27 -1.73 0.95
N LEU A 33 -23.15 -2.41 0.83
CA LEU A 33 -22.17 -2.12 -0.19
C LEU A 33 -22.04 -3.27 -1.17
N TYR A 34 -21.93 -2.89 -2.41
CA TYR A 34 -21.87 -3.78 -3.54
C TYR A 34 -20.55 -3.61 -4.26
N LEU A 35 -19.79 -4.70 -4.44
CA LEU A 35 -18.64 -4.75 -5.34
C LEU A 35 -19.11 -5.23 -6.71
N HIS A 36 -18.84 -4.46 -7.72
CA HIS A 36 -19.18 -4.74 -9.10
C HIS A 36 -17.93 -4.88 -9.96
N GLU A 37 -18.07 -5.67 -11.05
CA GLU A 37 -17.11 -5.72 -12.14
C GLU A 37 -17.79 -5.26 -13.43
N GLY A 38 -17.23 -4.27 -14.09
CA GLY A 38 -17.69 -3.75 -15.35
C GLY A 38 -17.26 -4.57 -16.56
N PRO A 39 -17.79 -4.25 -17.75
CA PRO A 39 -17.57 -5.03 -18.97
C PRO A 39 -16.10 -5.07 -19.43
N ASN A 40 -15.25 -4.14 -18.95
CA ASN A 40 -13.82 -4.08 -19.25
C ASN A 40 -12.95 -4.58 -18.07
N GLY A 41 -13.56 -5.25 -17.06
CA GLY A 41 -12.86 -5.74 -15.88
C GLY A 41 -12.59 -4.68 -14.80
N GLU A 42 -13.03 -3.44 -14.99
CA GLU A 42 -12.96 -2.41 -13.97
C GLU A 42 -13.83 -2.74 -12.76
N ARG A 43 -13.34 -2.49 -11.55
CA ARG A 43 -14.05 -2.76 -10.31
C ARG A 43 -14.53 -1.48 -9.65
N MET A 44 -15.79 -1.51 -9.19
CA MET A 44 -16.45 -0.37 -8.55
C MET A 44 -17.16 -0.82 -7.28
N ILE A 45 -17.13 0.04 -6.25
CA ILE A 45 -17.94 -0.11 -5.03
C ILE A 45 -19.06 0.91 -5.09
N SER A 46 -20.30 0.49 -4.82
CA SER A 46 -21.46 1.36 -4.75
C SER A 46 -22.39 0.98 -3.60
N ASP A 47 -23.28 1.88 -3.22
CA ASP A 47 -24.33 1.69 -2.23
C ASP A 47 -25.60 1.02 -2.78
N ARG A 48 -25.59 0.66 -4.07
CA ARG A 48 -26.70 0.07 -4.80
C ARG A 48 -26.20 -0.72 -6.02
N PRO A 49 -27.01 -1.66 -6.53
CA PRO A 49 -26.68 -2.34 -7.78
C PRO A 49 -26.52 -1.37 -8.96
N VAL A 50 -25.49 -1.58 -9.78
CA VAL A 50 -25.19 -0.75 -10.96
C VAL A 50 -25.60 -1.51 -12.23
N PRO A 51 -26.53 -0.99 -13.05
CA PRO A 51 -26.94 -1.63 -14.28
C PRO A 51 -25.76 -1.83 -15.25
N GLY A 52 -25.63 -3.00 -15.84
CA GLY A 52 -24.56 -3.33 -16.78
C GLY A 52 -23.26 -3.82 -16.14
N TYR A 53 -23.19 -3.85 -14.81
CA TYR A 53 -22.07 -4.41 -14.07
C TYR A 53 -22.44 -5.74 -13.42
N VAL A 54 -21.49 -6.68 -13.35
CA VAL A 54 -21.67 -7.95 -12.66
C VAL A 54 -21.46 -7.75 -11.18
N LEU A 55 -22.42 -8.16 -10.34
CA LEU A 55 -22.27 -8.13 -8.89
C LEU A 55 -21.32 -9.25 -8.47
N LEU A 56 -20.17 -8.90 -7.89
CA LEU A 56 -19.20 -9.85 -7.36
C LEU A 56 -19.52 -10.24 -5.91
N THR A 57 -19.86 -9.25 -5.08
CA THR A 57 -20.24 -9.50 -3.68
C THR A 57 -21.09 -8.37 -3.10
N LYS A 58 -21.82 -8.68 -2.02
CA LYS A 58 -22.65 -7.76 -1.25
C LYS A 58 -22.28 -7.90 0.23
N ARG A 59 -22.12 -6.77 0.96
CA ARG A 59 -21.88 -6.76 2.41
C ARG A 59 -22.78 -5.77 3.14
N ASP A 60 -23.19 -6.16 4.32
CA ASP A 60 -24.16 -5.39 5.14
C ASP A 60 -23.49 -4.34 6.05
N THR A 61 -22.16 -4.31 6.14
CA THR A 61 -21.40 -3.32 6.94
C THR A 61 -19.99 -3.09 6.39
N LEU A 62 -19.59 -1.82 6.30
CA LEU A 62 -18.19 -1.42 6.09
C LEU A 62 -17.43 -1.47 7.39
N THR A 63 -16.45 -2.34 7.49
CA THR A 63 -15.38 -2.17 8.45
C THR A 63 -14.11 -1.58 7.81
N ASN A 64 -13.87 -1.85 6.52
CA ASN A 64 -12.78 -1.21 5.75
C ASN A 64 -12.95 -1.48 4.24
N ALA A 65 -12.64 -0.50 3.37
CA ALA A 65 -12.59 -0.71 1.92
C ALA A 65 -11.57 -1.80 1.49
N GLY A 66 -10.57 -2.07 2.31
CA GLY A 66 -9.60 -3.16 2.13
C GLY A 66 -10.21 -4.56 2.26
N ASP A 67 -11.31 -4.71 3.02
CA ASP A 67 -11.96 -6.01 3.23
C ASP A 67 -12.67 -6.55 1.99
N PHE A 68 -13.07 -5.67 1.05
CA PHE A 68 -13.66 -6.10 -0.22
C PHE A 68 -12.68 -6.84 -1.14
N LEU A 69 -11.39 -6.56 -1.00
CA LEU A 69 -10.34 -7.21 -1.79
C LEU A 69 -9.86 -8.52 -1.13
N ALA A 70 -10.25 -8.76 0.12
CA ALA A 70 -9.83 -9.90 0.94
C ALA A 70 -10.79 -11.11 0.87
N ASP A 71 -11.85 -11.08 0.07
CA ASP A 71 -12.98 -12.03 0.18
C ASP A 71 -12.81 -13.39 -0.56
N ARG A 72 -11.58 -13.74 -0.94
CA ARG A 72 -11.21 -15.15 -1.08
C ARG A 72 -10.48 -15.56 0.19
N PRO A 73 -10.83 -16.70 0.82
CA PRO A 73 -9.97 -17.31 1.81
C PRO A 73 -8.59 -17.48 1.14
N VAL A 74 -7.65 -16.65 1.52
CA VAL A 74 -6.28 -16.73 1.01
C VAL A 74 -5.56 -17.62 1.99
N ASP A 75 -4.99 -18.71 1.53
CA ASP A 75 -4.21 -19.60 2.39
C ASP A 75 -3.10 -18.79 3.07
N PRO A 76 -2.97 -18.90 4.41
CA PRO A 76 -1.93 -18.19 5.14
C PRO A 76 -0.54 -18.54 4.59
N GLY A 77 0.27 -17.49 4.33
CA GLY A 77 1.60 -17.65 3.74
C GLY A 77 1.61 -17.87 2.23
N SER A 78 0.47 -17.76 1.56
CA SER A 78 0.40 -17.92 0.11
C SER A 78 0.87 -16.66 -0.65
N PRO A 79 1.35 -16.79 -1.89
CA PRO A 79 1.65 -15.63 -2.73
C PRO A 79 0.48 -14.67 -2.93
N ALA A 80 -0.76 -15.19 -2.89
CA ALA A 80 -1.97 -14.39 -3.04
C ALA A 80 -2.22 -13.52 -1.78
N GLU A 81 -1.94 -14.03 -0.58
CA GLU A 81 -1.98 -13.24 0.67
C GLU A 81 -0.96 -12.11 0.61
N PHE A 82 0.27 -12.39 0.21
CA PHE A 82 1.30 -11.37 0.12
C PHE A 82 0.92 -10.25 -0.84
N LYS A 83 0.31 -10.57 -1.99
CA LYS A 83 -0.18 -9.55 -2.94
C LYS A 83 -1.24 -8.64 -2.33
N VAL A 84 -2.13 -9.16 -1.50
CA VAL A 84 -3.12 -8.35 -0.77
C VAL A 84 -2.41 -7.38 0.20
N HIS A 85 -1.45 -7.87 0.98
CA HIS A 85 -0.71 -7.03 1.93
C HIS A 85 0.17 -6.00 1.23
N ILE A 86 0.84 -6.37 0.13
CA ILE A 86 1.62 -5.45 -0.71
C ILE A 86 0.73 -4.34 -1.23
N ARG A 87 -0.40 -4.64 -1.86
CA ARG A 87 -1.33 -3.64 -2.37
C ARG A 87 -1.82 -2.69 -1.29
N ASN A 88 -2.25 -3.23 -0.14
CA ASN A 88 -2.77 -2.41 0.97
C ASN A 88 -1.69 -1.49 1.55
N ALA A 89 -0.47 -1.99 1.73
CA ALA A 89 0.66 -1.18 2.21
C ALA A 89 1.08 -0.13 1.18
N SER A 90 1.15 -0.49 -0.09
CA SER A 90 1.49 0.40 -1.22
C SER A 90 0.51 1.57 -1.31
N LEU A 91 -0.79 1.31 -1.24
CA LEU A 91 -1.82 2.36 -1.21
C LEU A 91 -1.68 3.26 0.01
N LYS A 92 -1.45 2.68 1.20
CA LYS A 92 -1.34 3.44 2.45
C LYS A 92 -0.13 4.36 2.48
N TYR A 93 1.00 3.90 1.99
CA TYR A 93 2.28 4.63 2.07
C TYR A 93 2.72 5.26 0.76
N MET A 94 1.89 5.17 -0.29
CA MET A 94 2.12 5.71 -1.64
C MET A 94 3.44 5.23 -2.26
N VAL A 95 3.68 3.91 -2.21
CA VAL A 95 4.82 3.25 -2.83
C VAL A 95 4.30 2.38 -3.98
N ASP A 96 5.03 2.34 -5.09
CA ASP A 96 4.70 1.47 -6.22
C ASP A 96 4.71 0.00 -5.77
N PRO A 97 3.62 -0.78 -5.97
CA PRO A 97 3.57 -2.19 -5.57
C PRO A 97 4.64 -3.05 -6.24
N ASP A 98 5.03 -2.76 -7.47
CA ASP A 98 6.07 -3.52 -8.16
C ASP A 98 7.45 -3.28 -7.54
N LEU A 99 7.70 -2.07 -7.01
CA LEU A 99 8.91 -1.82 -6.22
C LEU A 99 8.93 -2.63 -4.93
N VAL A 100 7.78 -2.75 -4.27
CA VAL A 100 7.66 -3.57 -3.06
C VAL A 100 7.87 -5.05 -3.38
N GLU A 101 7.27 -5.57 -4.44
CA GLU A 101 7.46 -6.95 -4.91
C GLU A 101 8.93 -7.21 -5.26
N ALA A 102 9.59 -6.29 -5.96
CA ALA A 102 11.01 -6.39 -6.31
C ALA A 102 11.92 -6.47 -5.06
N ILE A 103 11.64 -5.63 -4.06
CA ILE A 103 12.37 -5.69 -2.78
C ILE A 103 12.15 -7.03 -2.09
N ILE A 104 10.91 -7.50 -1.95
CA ILE A 104 10.60 -8.80 -1.31
C ILE A 104 11.28 -9.95 -2.06
N GLN A 105 11.29 -9.92 -3.39
CA GLN A 105 11.95 -10.92 -4.20
C GLN A 105 13.45 -10.99 -3.91
N VAL A 106 14.11 -9.84 -3.80
CA VAL A 106 15.56 -9.78 -3.55
C VAL A 106 15.90 -10.11 -2.10
N GLU A 107 15.08 -9.69 -1.13
CA GLU A 107 15.32 -9.87 0.30
C GLU A 107 15.09 -11.30 0.77
N SER A 108 13.99 -11.92 0.38
CA SER A 108 13.57 -13.21 0.93
C SER A 108 13.17 -14.23 -0.14
N ASN A 109 13.04 -13.81 -1.40
CA ASN A 109 12.36 -14.59 -2.43
C ASN A 109 10.98 -15.09 -1.95
N PHE A 110 10.20 -14.18 -1.36
CA PHE A 110 8.86 -14.42 -0.80
C PHE A 110 8.80 -15.45 0.36
N ARG A 111 9.90 -15.68 1.08
CA ARG A 111 9.89 -16.54 2.26
C ARG A 111 9.64 -15.73 3.52
N SER A 112 8.46 -15.90 4.11
CA SER A 112 8.04 -15.20 5.33
C SER A 112 8.84 -15.61 6.57
N ASP A 113 9.42 -16.80 6.57
CA ASP A 113 10.25 -17.37 7.62
C ASP A 113 11.75 -17.07 7.47
N ALA A 114 12.15 -16.32 6.42
CA ALA A 114 13.56 -16.05 6.16
C ALA A 114 14.21 -15.26 7.29
N VAL A 115 15.39 -15.74 7.72
CA VAL A 115 16.25 -15.06 8.70
C VAL A 115 17.66 -14.97 8.14
N SER A 116 18.20 -13.75 8.05
CA SER A 116 19.58 -13.56 7.64
C SER A 116 20.56 -13.86 8.76
N HIS A 117 21.85 -14.04 8.41
CA HIS A 117 22.92 -14.21 9.41
C HIS A 117 23.01 -13.02 10.39
N SER A 118 22.65 -11.83 9.94
CA SER A 118 22.65 -10.59 10.75
C SER A 118 21.35 -10.39 11.55
N GLY A 119 20.38 -11.31 11.47
CA GLY A 119 19.11 -11.28 12.19
C GLY A 119 18.02 -10.43 11.53
N ALA A 120 18.17 -10.03 10.26
CA ALA A 120 17.07 -9.51 9.47
C ALA A 120 16.03 -10.61 9.24
N THR A 121 14.73 -10.28 9.30
CA THR A 121 13.67 -11.28 9.37
C THR A 121 12.51 -10.96 8.45
N GLY A 122 11.92 -12.02 7.87
CA GLY A 122 10.67 -11.99 7.12
C GLY A 122 10.79 -11.54 5.68
N LEU A 123 9.66 -11.29 5.04
CA LEU A 123 9.54 -10.98 3.61
C LEU A 123 10.42 -9.82 3.16
N MET A 124 10.45 -8.73 3.93
CA MET A 124 11.22 -7.51 3.64
C MET A 124 12.48 -7.38 4.50
N GLN A 125 12.93 -8.47 5.15
CA GLN A 125 14.18 -8.58 5.91
C GLN A 125 14.41 -7.41 6.88
N LEU A 126 13.46 -7.17 7.78
CA LEU A 126 13.58 -6.09 8.74
C LEU A 126 14.55 -6.43 9.88
N MET A 127 15.54 -5.56 10.10
CA MET A 127 16.41 -5.64 11.27
C MET A 127 15.62 -5.36 12.56
N PRO A 128 16.01 -5.95 13.72
CA PRO A 128 15.32 -5.74 14.99
C PRO A 128 15.19 -4.26 15.39
N GLY A 129 16.21 -3.44 15.12
CA GLY A 129 16.19 -2.00 15.39
C GLY A 129 15.15 -1.30 14.53
N THR A 130 15.26 -1.48 13.21
CA THR A 130 14.34 -0.90 12.24
C THR A 130 12.89 -1.30 12.51
N ALA A 131 12.64 -2.56 12.84
CA ALA A 131 11.29 -3.05 13.17
C ALA A 131 10.70 -2.34 14.39
N ARG A 132 11.50 -2.10 15.44
CA ARG A 132 11.05 -1.32 16.61
C ARG A 132 10.70 0.12 16.26
N ASP A 133 11.53 0.78 15.45
CA ASP A 133 11.34 2.18 15.04
C ASP A 133 10.11 2.35 14.15
N LEU A 134 9.67 1.26 13.50
CA LEU A 134 8.50 1.20 12.61
C LEU A 134 7.23 0.65 13.27
N ASP A 135 7.29 0.33 14.58
CA ASP A 135 6.20 -0.29 15.35
C ASP A 135 5.76 -1.67 14.81
N VAL A 136 6.68 -2.43 14.23
CA VAL A 136 6.44 -3.80 13.77
C VAL A 136 6.46 -4.74 14.97
N ILE A 137 5.30 -5.32 15.28
CA ILE A 137 5.11 -6.21 16.44
C ILE A 137 5.74 -7.58 16.19
N ASP A 138 5.41 -8.18 15.04
CA ASP A 138 5.93 -9.48 14.65
C ASP A 138 6.55 -9.43 13.26
N ARG A 139 7.88 -9.62 13.21
CA ARG A 139 8.63 -9.61 11.95
C ARG A 139 8.41 -10.86 11.09
N TYR A 140 7.87 -11.94 11.65
CA TYR A 140 7.49 -13.14 10.92
C TYR A 140 6.08 -13.05 10.34
N ASN A 141 5.22 -12.21 10.92
CA ASN A 141 3.89 -11.99 10.40
C ASN A 141 3.97 -11.26 9.04
N PRO A 142 3.45 -11.84 7.93
CA PRO A 142 3.55 -11.25 6.60
C PRO A 142 3.00 -9.84 6.52
N ARG A 143 1.84 -9.59 7.12
CA ARG A 143 1.20 -8.28 7.12
C ARG A 143 2.06 -7.23 7.82
N ASP A 144 2.50 -7.52 9.04
CA ASP A 144 3.27 -6.58 9.84
C ASP A 144 4.63 -6.28 9.20
N ASN A 145 5.28 -7.31 8.66
CA ASN A 145 6.55 -7.19 7.97
C ASN A 145 6.45 -6.34 6.70
N ILE A 146 5.48 -6.63 5.82
CA ILE A 146 5.25 -5.87 4.59
C ILE A 146 4.89 -4.42 4.92
N HIS A 147 3.95 -4.18 5.85
CA HIS A 147 3.57 -2.82 6.22
C HIS A 147 4.74 -2.01 6.79
N GLY A 148 5.57 -2.62 7.63
CA GLY A 148 6.77 -1.99 8.17
C GLY A 148 7.80 -1.68 7.08
N GLY A 149 8.11 -2.66 6.23
CA GLY A 149 9.07 -2.48 5.14
C GLY A 149 8.63 -1.43 4.11
N VAL A 150 7.33 -1.41 3.76
CA VAL A 150 6.78 -0.39 2.84
C VAL A 150 6.76 1.00 3.48
N LYS A 151 6.45 1.11 4.78
CA LYS A 151 6.61 2.36 5.52
C LYS A 151 8.05 2.84 5.45
N TYR A 152 9.02 1.95 5.68
CA TYR A 152 10.44 2.29 5.68
C TYR A 152 10.91 2.78 4.30
N ILE A 153 10.63 2.05 3.21
CA ILE A 153 11.03 2.52 1.88
C ILE A 153 10.32 3.84 1.50
N SER A 154 9.07 4.06 1.92
CA SER A 154 8.39 5.35 1.75
C SER A 154 9.10 6.50 2.45
N GLU A 155 9.56 6.29 3.68
CA GLU A 155 10.33 7.28 4.43
C GLU A 155 11.68 7.57 3.77
N LEU A 156 12.35 6.54 3.26
CA LEU A 156 13.61 6.68 2.51
C LEU A 156 13.39 7.41 1.18
N MET A 157 12.32 7.11 0.44
CA MET A 157 11.97 7.85 -0.79
C MET A 157 11.81 9.35 -0.50
N LYS A 158 11.11 9.72 0.57
CA LYS A 158 10.95 11.12 0.99
C LYS A 158 12.29 11.74 1.37
N ARG A 159 13.11 11.02 2.14
CA ARG A 159 14.43 11.50 2.61
C ARG A 159 15.40 11.78 1.47
N PHE A 160 15.33 11.00 0.40
CA PHE A 160 16.18 11.14 -0.78
C PHE A 160 15.44 11.76 -1.98
N GLU A 161 14.46 12.64 -1.74
CA GLU A 161 13.78 13.46 -2.76
C GLU A 161 13.21 12.63 -3.92
N ASN A 162 12.65 11.46 -3.61
CA ASN A 162 12.13 10.46 -4.54
C ASN A 162 13.20 9.87 -5.50
N ASN A 163 14.47 9.97 -5.16
CA ASN A 163 15.51 9.24 -5.86
C ASN A 163 15.47 7.77 -5.47
N MET A 164 14.84 6.95 -6.32
CA MET A 164 14.64 5.51 -6.10
C MET A 164 15.97 4.78 -5.85
N THR A 165 17.01 5.09 -6.63
CA THR A 165 18.32 4.45 -6.50
C THR A 165 18.93 4.68 -5.11
N LEU A 166 18.85 5.91 -4.60
CA LEU A 166 19.36 6.24 -3.28
C LEU A 166 18.50 5.65 -2.16
N ALA A 167 17.18 5.63 -2.34
CA ALA A 167 16.27 5.02 -1.38
C ALA A 167 16.49 3.50 -1.25
N ILE A 168 16.66 2.79 -2.39
CA ILE A 168 17.00 1.37 -2.40
C ILE A 168 18.38 1.12 -1.75
N ALA A 169 19.37 1.95 -2.06
CA ALA A 169 20.68 1.86 -1.43
C ALA A 169 20.60 2.06 0.09
N ALA A 170 19.80 3.03 0.53
CA ALA A 170 19.58 3.31 1.95
C ALA A 170 18.79 2.21 2.67
N TYR A 171 17.89 1.53 1.96
CA TYR A 171 17.19 0.38 2.50
C TYR A 171 18.17 -0.72 2.92
N ASN A 172 19.17 -1.01 2.08
CA ASN A 172 20.18 -2.03 2.34
C ASN A 172 21.28 -1.55 3.31
N ALA A 173 21.88 -0.39 3.06
CA ALA A 173 23.07 0.08 3.79
C ALA A 173 22.78 1.02 4.96
N GLY A 174 21.51 1.44 5.12
CA GLY A 174 21.09 2.49 6.02
C GLY A 174 21.30 3.90 5.44
N PRO A 175 20.41 4.86 5.80
CA PRO A 175 20.44 6.20 5.23
C PRO A 175 21.73 6.98 5.56
N ALA A 176 22.30 6.80 6.75
CA ALA A 176 23.55 7.46 7.13
C ALA A 176 24.74 7.09 6.23
N ALA A 177 24.77 5.85 5.72
CA ALA A 177 25.83 5.43 4.81
C ALA A 177 25.70 6.12 3.44
N VAL A 178 24.47 6.25 2.93
CA VAL A 178 24.19 6.93 1.66
C VAL A 178 24.51 8.43 1.75
N GLU A 179 24.13 9.08 2.84
CA GLU A 179 24.44 10.48 3.10
C GLU A 179 25.96 10.73 3.23
N LYS A 180 26.65 9.87 3.99
CA LYS A 180 28.12 9.96 4.15
C LYS A 180 28.86 9.90 2.81
N HIS A 181 28.37 9.08 1.88
CA HIS A 181 29.00 8.93 0.57
C HIS A 181 28.41 9.85 -0.50
N ASN A 182 27.39 10.64 -0.16
CA ASN A 182 26.62 11.45 -1.08
C ASN A 182 26.19 10.65 -2.33
N GLY A 183 25.77 9.40 -2.13
CA GLY A 183 25.44 8.46 -3.18
C GLY A 183 25.41 7.02 -2.71
N VAL A 184 25.35 6.08 -3.65
CA VAL A 184 25.41 4.65 -3.33
C VAL A 184 26.77 4.32 -2.70
N PRO A 185 26.83 3.76 -1.48
CA PRO A 185 28.08 3.42 -0.82
C PRO A 185 28.93 2.48 -1.68
N PRO A 186 30.26 2.72 -1.83
CA PRO A 186 31.13 1.98 -2.72
C PRO A 186 31.61 0.63 -2.15
N ASN A 187 30.76 -0.02 -1.32
CA ASN A 187 31.01 -1.39 -0.87
C ASN A 187 30.59 -2.40 -1.94
N ALA A 188 30.97 -3.67 -1.78
CA ALA A 188 30.66 -4.69 -2.77
C ALA A 188 29.19 -5.14 -2.78
N GLU A 189 28.46 -4.91 -1.70
CA GLU A 189 27.09 -5.41 -1.46
C GLU A 189 26.03 -4.45 -2.00
N THR A 190 26.05 -3.20 -1.54
CA THR A 190 24.98 -2.23 -1.81
C THR A 190 24.77 -1.92 -3.29
N PRO A 191 25.82 -1.70 -4.13
CA PRO A 191 25.62 -1.51 -5.57
C PRO A 191 24.95 -2.72 -6.25
N ARG A 192 25.34 -3.94 -5.88
CA ARG A 192 24.74 -5.17 -6.41
C ARG A 192 23.30 -5.36 -5.96
N TYR A 193 22.99 -4.96 -4.73
CA TYR A 193 21.63 -4.97 -4.21
C TYR A 193 20.73 -4.02 -5.01
N VAL A 194 21.18 -2.78 -5.20
CA VAL A 194 20.47 -1.79 -6.01
C VAL A 194 20.20 -2.30 -7.42
N GLU A 195 21.23 -2.85 -8.09
CA GLU A 195 21.09 -3.43 -9.43
C GLU A 195 20.04 -4.55 -9.47
N LYS A 196 20.07 -5.47 -8.51
CA LYS A 196 19.09 -6.58 -8.43
C LYS A 196 17.66 -6.07 -8.23
N VAL A 197 17.44 -5.11 -7.33
CA VAL A 197 16.10 -4.57 -7.08
C VAL A 197 15.59 -3.81 -8.30
N ILE A 198 16.41 -2.95 -8.90
CA ILE A 198 16.03 -2.21 -10.10
C ILE A 198 15.71 -3.16 -11.27
N LYS A 199 16.53 -4.20 -11.46
CA LYS A 199 16.26 -5.20 -12.49
C LYS A 199 14.93 -5.91 -12.25
N ALA A 200 14.69 -6.40 -11.02
CA ALA A 200 13.43 -7.07 -10.68
C ALA A 200 12.23 -6.15 -10.88
N TYR A 201 12.34 -4.88 -10.48
CA TYR A 201 11.31 -3.87 -10.69
C TYR A 201 10.98 -3.66 -12.17
N HIS A 202 11.99 -3.54 -13.03
CA HIS A 202 11.78 -3.43 -14.48
C HIS A 202 11.17 -4.68 -15.08
N ASP A 203 11.60 -5.86 -14.65
CA ASP A 203 11.05 -7.14 -15.14
C ASP A 203 9.54 -7.22 -14.82
N LEU A 204 9.09 -6.80 -13.63
CA LEU A 204 7.69 -6.73 -13.24
C LEU A 204 6.90 -5.73 -14.11
N LYS A 205 7.44 -4.52 -14.32
CA LYS A 205 6.80 -3.53 -15.19
C LYS A 205 6.58 -4.03 -16.62
N ILE A 206 7.55 -4.74 -17.19
CA ILE A 206 7.43 -5.30 -18.55
C ILE A 206 6.36 -6.40 -18.59
N ALA A 207 6.27 -7.23 -17.55
CA ALA A 207 5.28 -8.30 -17.47
C ALA A 207 3.85 -7.75 -17.47
N ASP A 208 3.61 -6.64 -16.78
CA ASP A 208 2.30 -5.98 -16.75
C ASP A 208 1.89 -5.39 -18.11
N PHE A 209 2.86 -4.82 -18.86
CA PHE A 209 2.60 -4.28 -20.21
C PHE A 209 2.39 -5.35 -21.29
N GLY A 210 2.80 -6.59 -21.05
CA GLY A 210 2.65 -7.70 -22.01
C GLY A 210 1.43 -8.57 -21.76
N ALA A 211 0.62 -8.28 -20.74
CA ALA A 211 -0.57 -9.03 -20.36
C ALA A 211 -1.89 -8.44 -20.92
N ASP A 212 -1.82 -7.32 -21.65
CA ASP A 212 -2.90 -6.70 -22.43
C ASP A 212 -2.84 -7.19 -23.89
#